data_6392bf9408feb0420ea8b07edb2f52ac
#
_entry.id   6392bf9408feb0420ea8b07edb2f52ac
#
_cell.length_a   1.000
_cell.length_b   1.000
_cell.length_c   1.000
_cell.angle_alpha   90.00
_cell.angle_beta   90.00
_cell.angle_gamma   90.00
#
_symmetry.space_group_name_H-M   'P 1'
#
loop_
_entity.id
_entity.type
_entity.pdbx_description
1 polymer ?
#
loop_
_entity_poly.entity_id
_entity_poly.type
_entity_poly.pdbx_seq_one_letter_code
_entity_poly.pdbx_strand_id
1 'polypeptide(L)'
;MRITIVSGARPNFMKIAPICRAIDAAREAGKNISYRIVYTGPQDDTSLDASLFSDLSMRKPDACLGVTGHDHSQVAASIMLAFERELDGHPAQVVLVVDDMTATMSCSIVAKKRGLKVAHVIAGTRSFDMNMPREVNRTIVDAISDYLFT
;
A
#
# COMPACT_ATOMS: atom_id res chain seq x y z
N MET A 1 1.41 13.42 11.90
CA MET A 1 1.33 11.96 11.61
C MET A 1 1.81 11.72 10.19
N ARG A 2 2.75 10.81 10.00
CA ARG A 2 3.30 10.44 8.70
C ARG A 2 2.76 9.09 8.27
N ILE A 3 2.17 9.03 7.08
CA ILE A 3 1.54 7.83 6.52
C ILE A 3 2.30 7.40 5.28
N THR A 4 2.67 6.14 5.19
CA THR A 4 3.11 5.53 3.92
C THR A 4 1.93 4.79 3.30
N ILE A 5 1.53 5.20 2.11
CA ILE A 5 0.44 4.57 1.36
C ILE A 5 1.05 3.65 0.31
N VAL A 6 0.68 2.37 0.36
CA VAL A 6 1.22 1.34 -0.53
C VAL A 6 0.24 1.06 -1.66
N SER A 7 0.76 1.01 -2.89
CA SER A 7 0.06 0.55 -4.08
C SER A 7 0.85 -0.59 -4.73
N GLY A 8 0.17 -1.68 -5.06
CA GLY A 8 0.77 -2.84 -5.73
C GLY A 8 0.38 -2.97 -7.20
N ALA A 9 -0.62 -2.24 -7.65
CA ALA A 9 -1.10 -2.27 -9.02
C ALA A 9 -1.97 -1.06 -9.35
N ARG A 10 -2.17 -0.83 -10.67
CA ARG A 10 -3.00 0.27 -11.18
C ARG A 10 -4.37 0.43 -10.46
N PRO A 11 -5.16 -0.65 -10.23
CA PRO A 11 -6.47 -0.50 -9.59
C PRO A 11 -6.41 0.09 -8.18
N ASN A 12 -5.30 -0.06 -7.47
CA ASN A 12 -5.16 0.52 -6.14
C ASN A 12 -5.20 2.04 -6.16
N PHE A 13 -4.65 2.68 -7.19
CA PHE A 13 -4.61 4.14 -7.28
C PHE A 13 -5.99 4.78 -7.29
N MET A 14 -6.97 4.14 -7.95
CA MET A 14 -8.35 4.62 -7.93
C MET A 14 -8.97 4.62 -6.53
N LYS A 15 -8.53 3.71 -5.68
CA LYS A 15 -9.04 3.57 -4.30
C LYS A 15 -8.32 4.49 -3.32
N ILE A 16 -7.03 4.73 -3.52
CA ILE A 16 -6.26 5.62 -2.65
C ILE A 16 -6.37 7.10 -3.03
N ALA A 17 -6.71 7.42 -4.27
CA ALA A 17 -6.82 8.80 -4.72
C ALA A 17 -7.75 9.67 -3.84
N PRO A 18 -8.99 9.23 -3.51
CA PRO A 18 -9.84 10.02 -2.61
C PRO A 18 -9.26 10.16 -1.21
N ILE A 19 -8.50 9.16 -0.73
CA ILE A 19 -7.83 9.21 0.57
C ILE A 19 -6.72 10.26 0.54
N CYS A 20 -5.91 10.28 -0.52
CA CYS A 20 -4.86 11.28 -0.71
C CYS A 20 -5.45 12.70 -0.71
N ARG A 21 -6.53 12.92 -1.46
CA ARG A 21 -7.22 14.22 -1.48
C ARG A 21 -7.76 14.64 -0.10
N ALA A 22 -8.29 13.68 0.65
CA ALA A 22 -8.78 13.96 2.01
C ALA A 22 -7.64 14.33 2.97
N ILE A 23 -6.48 13.68 2.84
CA ILE A 23 -5.30 14.02 3.64
C ILE A 23 -4.78 15.42 3.25
N ASP A 24 -4.73 15.73 1.95
CA ASP A 24 -4.32 17.04 1.47
C ASP A 24 -5.24 18.14 2.01
N ALA A 25 -6.55 17.95 1.96
CA ALA A 25 -7.52 18.88 2.55
C ALA A 25 -7.36 19.04 4.06
N ALA A 26 -7.11 17.95 4.78
CA ALA A 26 -6.87 18.01 6.22
C ALA A 26 -5.60 18.81 6.56
N ARG A 27 -4.54 18.63 5.76
CA ARG A 27 -3.28 19.37 5.91
C ARG A 27 -3.49 20.87 5.65
N GLU A 28 -4.22 21.21 4.60
CA GLU A 28 -4.58 22.60 4.27
C GLU A 28 -5.41 23.25 5.36
N ALA A 29 -6.24 22.46 6.06
CA ALA A 29 -7.00 22.90 7.23
C ALA A 29 -6.15 23.02 8.52
N GLY A 30 -4.84 22.82 8.44
CA GLY A 30 -3.90 22.99 9.55
C GLY A 30 -3.61 21.72 10.37
N LYS A 31 -4.09 20.55 9.95
CA LYS A 31 -3.76 19.29 10.64
C LYS A 31 -2.34 18.84 10.31
N ASN A 32 -1.64 18.36 11.33
CA ASN A 32 -0.28 17.83 11.18
C ASN A 32 -0.34 16.39 10.66
N ILE A 33 -0.57 16.25 9.37
CA ILE A 33 -0.68 14.98 8.67
C ILE A 33 0.01 15.09 7.31
N SER A 34 0.76 14.04 6.94
CA SER A 34 1.42 13.94 5.63
C SER A 34 1.43 12.50 5.16
N TYR A 35 1.60 12.30 3.87
CA TYR A 35 1.69 10.97 3.29
C TYR A 35 2.76 10.89 2.21
N ARG A 36 3.23 9.67 2.00
CA ARG A 36 4.14 9.27 0.93
C ARG A 36 3.52 8.07 0.20
N ILE A 37 3.52 8.10 -1.12
CA ILE A 37 2.97 7.02 -1.96
C ILE A 37 4.13 6.14 -2.43
N VAL A 38 4.06 4.85 -2.12
CA VAL A 38 5.04 3.85 -2.52
C VAL A 38 4.36 2.83 -3.44
N TYR A 39 4.85 2.75 -4.67
CA TYR A 39 4.45 1.72 -5.63
C TYR A 39 5.46 0.57 -5.58
N THR A 40 4.98 -0.67 -5.48
CA THR A 40 5.87 -1.82 -5.35
C THR A 40 6.49 -2.27 -6.68
N GLY A 41 5.87 -1.93 -7.79
CA GLY A 41 6.34 -2.26 -9.13
C GLY A 41 7.43 -1.31 -9.66
N PRO A 42 7.82 -1.50 -10.94
CA PRO A 42 8.87 -0.71 -11.58
C PRO A 42 8.41 0.70 -11.94
N GLN A 43 9.36 1.61 -12.02
CA GLN A 43 9.10 3.01 -12.37
C GLN A 43 8.63 3.19 -13.82
N ASP A 44 9.02 2.29 -14.70
CA ASP A 44 8.68 2.28 -16.13
C ASP A 44 7.45 1.41 -16.46
N ASP A 45 6.63 1.11 -15.47
CA ASP A 45 5.39 0.36 -15.68
C ASP A 45 4.45 1.15 -16.60
N THR A 46 4.24 0.61 -17.81
CA THR A 46 3.41 1.25 -18.84
C THR A 46 1.92 1.32 -18.46
N SER A 47 1.47 0.53 -17.49
CA SER A 47 0.10 0.62 -16.96
C SER A 47 -0.15 1.87 -16.13
N LEU A 48 0.93 2.55 -15.69
CA LEU A 48 0.90 3.77 -14.88
C LEU A 48 1.28 4.99 -15.74
N ASP A 49 0.50 5.26 -16.76
CA ASP A 49 0.71 6.42 -17.61
C ASP A 49 0.38 7.75 -16.89
N ALA A 50 0.87 8.86 -17.44
CA ALA A 50 0.66 10.17 -16.84
C ALA A 50 -0.82 10.57 -16.76
N SER A 51 -1.65 10.09 -17.69
CA SER A 51 -3.08 10.41 -17.72
C SER A 51 -3.82 9.81 -16.53
N LEU A 52 -3.41 8.64 -16.03
CA LEU A 52 -4.00 8.02 -14.84
C LEU A 52 -3.99 8.97 -13.65
N PHE A 53 -2.84 9.54 -13.34
CA PHE A 53 -2.68 10.42 -12.17
C PHE A 53 -3.38 11.76 -12.35
N SER A 54 -3.37 12.30 -13.58
CA SER A 54 -4.12 13.49 -13.93
C SER A 54 -5.63 13.27 -13.77
N ASP A 55 -6.16 12.17 -14.28
CA ASP A 55 -7.58 11.83 -14.20
C ASP A 55 -8.05 11.60 -12.75
N LEU A 56 -7.18 11.03 -11.93
CA LEU A 56 -7.45 10.82 -10.52
C LEU A 56 -7.21 12.05 -9.63
N SER A 57 -6.70 13.15 -10.20
CA SER A 57 -6.31 14.35 -9.45
C SER A 57 -5.37 14.01 -8.28
N MET A 58 -4.36 13.21 -8.56
CA MET A 58 -3.35 12.80 -7.58
C MET A 58 -1.94 12.89 -8.16
N ARG A 59 -0.95 13.01 -7.28
CA ARG A 59 0.44 12.98 -7.71
C ARG A 59 0.92 11.55 -8.00
N LYS A 60 1.98 11.43 -8.78
CA LYS A 60 2.67 10.16 -9.01
C LYS A 60 3.26 9.60 -7.71
N PRO A 61 3.56 8.30 -7.67
CA PRO A 61 4.25 7.71 -6.53
C PRO A 61 5.56 8.43 -6.21
N ASP A 62 5.84 8.57 -4.92
CA ASP A 62 7.10 9.14 -4.43
C ASP A 62 8.25 8.15 -4.58
N ALA A 63 7.95 6.86 -4.55
CA ALA A 63 8.92 5.79 -4.76
C ALA A 63 8.30 4.62 -5.51
N CYS A 64 9.14 3.96 -6.33
CA CYS A 64 8.83 2.70 -6.98
C CYS A 64 9.87 1.67 -6.54
N LEU A 65 9.43 0.55 -6.00
CA LEU A 65 10.34 -0.46 -5.42
C LEU A 65 10.99 -1.37 -6.48
N GLY A 66 10.46 -1.36 -7.71
CA GLY A 66 11.04 -2.10 -8.82
C GLY A 66 10.84 -3.61 -8.78
N VAL A 67 9.89 -4.10 -7.99
CA VAL A 67 9.66 -5.54 -7.86
C VAL A 67 8.80 -6.04 -9.01
N THR A 68 9.27 -7.09 -9.67
CA THR A 68 8.59 -7.79 -10.77
C THR A 68 8.62 -9.30 -10.53
N GLY A 69 7.82 -10.05 -11.28
CA GLY A 69 7.81 -11.50 -11.24
C GLY A 69 6.41 -12.07 -11.01
N HIS A 70 6.34 -13.39 -11.04
CA HIS A 70 5.08 -14.15 -10.96
C HIS A 70 5.06 -15.15 -9.78
N ASP A 71 6.21 -15.50 -9.23
CA ASP A 71 6.30 -16.40 -8.09
C ASP A 71 5.91 -15.67 -6.81
N HIS A 72 4.88 -16.16 -6.14
CA HIS A 72 4.32 -15.52 -4.95
C HIS A 72 5.35 -15.31 -3.83
N SER A 73 6.18 -16.32 -3.58
CA SER A 73 7.18 -16.25 -2.50
C SER A 73 8.32 -15.30 -2.83
N GLN A 74 8.84 -15.36 -4.06
CA GLN A 74 9.91 -14.46 -4.51
C GLN A 74 9.45 -13.00 -4.54
N VAL A 75 8.26 -12.75 -5.04
CA VAL A 75 7.67 -11.40 -5.06
C VAL A 75 7.46 -10.88 -3.64
N ALA A 76 6.90 -11.70 -2.75
CA ALA A 76 6.70 -11.33 -1.36
C ALA A 76 8.03 -10.98 -0.66
N ALA A 77 9.04 -11.83 -0.81
CA ALA A 77 10.35 -11.60 -0.21
C ALA A 77 11.02 -10.34 -0.77
N SER A 78 10.96 -10.13 -2.08
CA SER A 78 11.53 -8.95 -2.73
C SER A 78 10.85 -7.66 -2.27
N ILE A 79 9.53 -7.66 -2.17
CA ILE A 79 8.77 -6.51 -1.65
C ILE A 79 9.15 -6.23 -0.19
N MET A 80 9.22 -7.26 0.65
CA MET A 80 9.59 -7.10 2.05
C MET A 80 10.96 -6.44 2.21
N LEU A 81 11.96 -6.90 1.48
CA LEU A 81 13.31 -6.34 1.54
C LEU A 81 13.38 -4.91 1.02
N ALA A 82 12.70 -4.62 -0.09
CA ALA A 82 12.67 -3.29 -0.67
C ALA A 82 11.89 -2.30 0.21
N PHE A 83 10.76 -2.72 0.77
CA PHE A 83 9.94 -1.89 1.64
C PHE A 83 10.62 -1.60 2.99
N GLU A 84 11.36 -2.55 3.52
CA GLU A 84 12.21 -2.34 4.71
C GLU A 84 13.17 -1.18 4.49
N ARG A 85 13.88 -1.17 3.35
CA ARG A 85 14.81 -0.08 2.99
C ARG A 85 14.08 1.26 2.79
N GLU A 86 12.89 1.23 2.19
CA GLU A 86 12.07 2.44 2.01
C GLU A 86 11.72 3.06 3.37
N LEU A 87 11.32 2.23 4.33
CA LEU A 87 10.99 2.71 5.68
C LEU A 87 12.21 3.16 6.47
N ASP A 88 13.41 2.62 6.19
CA ASP A 88 14.66 3.10 6.78
C ASP A 88 14.97 4.52 6.32
N GLY A 89 14.80 4.80 5.04
CA GLY A 89 15.04 6.13 4.46
C GLY A 89 13.91 7.14 4.72
N HIS A 90 12.68 6.66 4.84
CA HIS A 90 11.48 7.48 5.00
C HIS A 90 10.57 6.91 6.10
N PRO A 91 10.90 7.17 7.37
CA PRO A 91 10.13 6.63 8.49
C PRO A 91 8.67 7.08 8.48
N ALA A 92 7.78 6.17 8.83
CA ALA A 92 6.34 6.42 8.95
C ALA A 92 5.82 5.96 10.32
N GLN A 93 4.65 6.44 10.69
CA GLN A 93 3.93 6.00 11.89
C GLN A 93 2.81 5.02 11.54
N VAL A 94 2.25 5.18 10.34
CA VAL A 94 1.16 4.36 9.82
C VAL A 94 1.50 3.92 8.41
N VAL A 95 1.26 2.65 8.12
CA VAL A 95 1.29 2.11 6.74
C VAL A 95 -0.15 1.81 6.35
N LEU A 96 -0.61 2.45 5.29
CA LEU A 96 -1.94 2.22 4.74
C LEU A 96 -1.81 1.31 3.53
N VAL A 97 -2.55 0.22 3.55
CA VAL A 97 -2.60 -0.78 2.48
C VAL A 97 -4.03 -0.95 1.97
N VAL A 98 -4.16 -1.41 0.75
CA VAL A 98 -5.46 -1.55 0.08
C VAL A 98 -5.56 -2.89 -0.63
N ASP A 99 -6.76 -3.48 -0.64
CA ASP A 99 -7.06 -4.76 -1.28
C ASP A 99 -6.32 -5.97 -0.67
N ASP A 100 -5.94 -6.92 -1.52
CA ASP A 100 -5.52 -8.27 -1.13
C ASP A 100 -4.32 -8.80 -1.92
N MET A 101 -3.49 -7.90 -2.39
CA MET A 101 -2.33 -8.27 -3.20
C MET A 101 -1.17 -8.79 -2.34
N THR A 102 -0.21 -9.43 -2.98
CA THR A 102 1.05 -9.78 -2.33
C THR A 102 1.73 -8.56 -1.71
N ALA A 103 1.67 -7.42 -2.38
CA ALA A 103 2.16 -6.14 -1.85
C ALA A 103 1.46 -5.75 -0.55
N THR A 104 0.14 -5.90 -0.49
CA THR A 104 -0.67 -5.61 0.70
C THR A 104 -0.18 -6.42 1.90
N MET A 105 -0.06 -7.73 1.72
CA MET A 105 0.42 -8.65 2.76
C MET A 105 1.87 -8.34 3.17
N SER A 106 2.77 -8.26 2.21
CA SER A 106 4.21 -8.11 2.47
C SER A 106 4.53 -6.82 3.22
N CYS A 107 3.96 -5.70 2.78
CA CYS A 107 4.18 -4.41 3.42
C CYS A 107 3.53 -4.34 4.81
N SER A 108 2.39 -4.99 5.01
CA SER A 108 1.73 -5.07 6.31
C SER A 108 2.57 -5.84 7.33
N ILE A 109 3.14 -6.97 6.92
CA ILE A 109 4.02 -7.78 7.79
C ILE A 109 5.26 -6.97 8.19
N VAL A 110 5.94 -6.34 7.24
CA VAL A 110 7.10 -5.50 7.51
C VAL A 110 6.75 -4.37 8.48
N ALA A 111 5.65 -3.66 8.23
CA ALA A 111 5.19 -2.58 9.09
C ALA A 111 4.96 -3.05 10.53
N LYS A 112 4.25 -4.17 10.71
CA LYS A 112 3.97 -4.70 12.06
C LYS A 112 5.22 -5.16 12.78
N LYS A 113 6.15 -5.81 12.08
CA LYS A 113 7.43 -6.23 12.69
C LYS A 113 8.32 -5.06 13.10
N ARG A 114 8.11 -3.89 12.49
CA ARG A 114 8.77 -2.63 12.87
C ARG A 114 8.01 -1.84 13.94
N GLY A 115 6.90 -2.36 14.44
CA GLY A 115 6.09 -1.69 15.45
C GLY A 115 5.22 -0.54 14.92
N LEU A 116 5.02 -0.45 13.61
CA LEU A 116 4.18 0.56 13.01
C LEU A 116 2.70 0.16 13.05
N LYS A 117 1.80 1.12 12.94
CA LYS A 117 0.38 0.86 12.77
C LYS A 117 0.06 0.52 11.32
N VAL A 118 -0.89 -0.38 11.12
CA VAL A 118 -1.38 -0.75 9.78
C VAL A 118 -2.85 -0.40 9.67
N ALA A 119 -3.19 0.33 8.61
CA ALA A 119 -4.56 0.63 8.20
C ALA A 119 -4.88 -0.13 6.91
N HIS A 120 -5.86 -1.02 6.94
CA HIS A 120 -6.27 -1.81 5.79
C HIS A 120 -7.61 -1.28 5.23
N VAL A 121 -7.59 -0.86 3.99
CA VAL A 121 -8.75 -0.37 3.24
C VAL A 121 -9.29 -1.49 2.36
N ILE A 122 -10.61 -1.63 2.30
CA ILE A 122 -11.34 -2.77 1.72
C ILE A 122 -11.04 -4.05 2.52
N ALA A 123 -11.10 -3.92 3.82
CA ALA A 123 -10.94 -5.02 4.77
C ALA A 123 -12.21 -5.87 4.86
N GLY A 124 -12.09 -7.05 5.44
CA GLY A 124 -13.23 -7.92 5.77
C GLY A 124 -13.78 -8.75 4.63
N THR A 125 -13.30 -8.58 3.41
CA THR A 125 -13.73 -9.41 2.26
C THR A 125 -13.25 -10.84 2.44
N ARG A 126 -14.12 -11.82 2.20
CA ARG A 126 -13.81 -13.27 2.29
C ARG A 126 -14.42 -14.04 1.14
N SER A 127 -13.64 -14.96 0.58
CA SER A 127 -14.13 -16.00 -0.33
C SER A 127 -14.39 -17.32 0.41
N PHE A 128 -13.81 -17.48 1.61
CA PHE A 128 -13.80 -18.72 2.41
C PHE A 128 -13.10 -19.90 1.72
N ASP A 129 -12.28 -19.62 0.71
CA ASP A 129 -11.47 -20.61 0.00
C ASP A 129 -9.98 -20.32 0.22
N MET A 130 -9.37 -21.01 1.16
CA MET A 130 -7.94 -20.86 1.51
C MET A 130 -7.00 -21.42 0.44
N ASN A 131 -7.50 -22.04 -0.62
CA ASN A 131 -6.68 -22.40 -1.77
C ASN A 131 -6.40 -21.18 -2.68
N MET A 132 -7.13 -20.09 -2.51
CA MET A 132 -6.88 -18.86 -3.23
C MET A 132 -5.77 -18.04 -2.56
N PRO A 133 -4.66 -17.73 -3.25
CA PRO A 133 -3.58 -16.92 -2.68
C PRO A 133 -4.05 -15.56 -2.12
N ARG A 134 -5.03 -14.94 -2.76
CA ARG A 134 -5.61 -13.68 -2.29
C ARG A 134 -6.37 -13.82 -0.97
N GLU A 135 -7.03 -14.96 -0.75
CA GLU A 135 -7.72 -15.20 0.52
C GLU A 135 -6.72 -15.35 1.68
N VAL A 136 -5.57 -15.96 1.41
CA VAL A 136 -4.45 -16.01 2.36
C VAL A 136 -4.00 -14.58 2.72
N ASN A 137 -3.82 -13.73 1.72
CA ASN A 137 -3.42 -12.34 1.94
C ASN A 137 -4.45 -11.58 2.79
N ARG A 138 -5.74 -11.68 2.45
CA ARG A 138 -6.85 -11.04 3.19
C ARG A 138 -6.84 -11.43 4.66
N THR A 139 -6.75 -12.73 4.92
CA THR A 139 -6.78 -13.28 6.27
C THR A 139 -5.61 -12.76 7.11
N ILE A 140 -4.40 -12.78 6.54
CA ILE A 140 -3.21 -12.29 7.23
C ILE A 140 -3.33 -10.80 7.51
N VAL A 141 -3.66 -9.98 6.50
CA VAL A 141 -3.67 -8.52 6.63
C VAL A 141 -4.74 -8.08 7.62
N ASP A 142 -5.94 -8.63 7.54
CA ASP A 142 -7.01 -8.30 8.50
C ASP A 142 -6.63 -8.69 9.93
N ALA A 143 -5.96 -9.84 10.11
CA ALA A 143 -5.57 -10.31 11.43
C ALA A 143 -4.54 -9.42 12.13
N ILE A 144 -3.66 -8.76 11.36
CA ILE A 144 -2.56 -7.96 11.94
C ILE A 144 -2.78 -6.46 11.86
N SER A 145 -3.80 -5.98 11.15
CA SER A 145 -4.09 -4.56 11.00
C SER A 145 -4.66 -3.95 12.28
N ASP A 146 -4.26 -2.72 12.56
CA ASP A 146 -4.79 -1.93 13.69
C ASP A 146 -6.11 -1.24 13.36
N TYR A 147 -6.30 -0.89 12.08
CA TYR A 147 -7.51 -0.22 11.59
C TYR A 147 -8.03 -0.95 10.35
N LEU A 148 -9.30 -1.29 10.38
CA LEU A 148 -9.99 -1.99 9.29
C LEU A 148 -11.11 -1.09 8.74
N PHE A 149 -10.99 -0.73 7.46
CA PHE A 149 -12.00 0.05 6.74
C PHE A 149 -12.69 -0.87 5.73
N THR A 150 -13.93 -1.23 6.03
CA THR A 150 -14.77 -2.14 5.22
C THR A 150 -15.64 -1.37 4.23
#